data_1869b70938c23c1c06e9b0b194c37012
#
_entry.id   1869b70938c23c1c06e9b0b194c37012
#
_cell.length_a   1.000
_cell.length_b   1.000
_cell.length_c   1.000
_cell.angle_alpha   90.00
_cell.angle_beta   90.00
_cell.angle_gamma   90.00
#
_symmetry.space_group_name_H-M   'P 1'
#
loop_
_entity.id
_entity.type
_entity.pdbx_description
1 polymer ?
#
loop_
_entity_poly.entity_id
_entity_poly.type
_entity_poly.pdbx_seq_one_letter_code
_entity_poly.pdbx_strand_id
1 'polypeptide(L)'
;MFNPLKISEMLSQAGQMQEEVQRKLGETVVEASSGGGAVTATMNGKKELLRLRIDPSAVISLSGNQTDVEMLENLIVGAVNEAGHKADEAIKNSVQGMLGGLKIPGLNA
;
A
#
# COMPACT_ATOMS: atom_id res chain seq x y z
N MET A 1 9.78 -31.01 -26.32
CA MET A 1 8.73 -31.99 -26.11
C MET A 1 7.91 -31.62 -24.87
N PHE A 2 6.63 -31.61 -25.01
CA PHE A 2 5.69 -31.14 -24.00
C PHE A 2 5.56 -32.16 -22.86
N ASN A 3 5.93 -31.77 -21.63
CA ASN A 3 5.82 -32.66 -20.48
C ASN A 3 4.71 -32.13 -19.56
N PRO A 4 3.57 -32.84 -19.45
CA PRO A 4 2.45 -32.38 -18.59
C PRO A 4 2.81 -32.23 -17.11
N LEU A 5 3.72 -33.08 -16.60
CA LEU A 5 4.20 -32.99 -15.22
C LEU A 5 4.95 -31.67 -14.96
N LYS A 6 5.73 -31.24 -15.95
CA LYS A 6 6.53 -30.03 -15.87
C LYS A 6 5.63 -28.79 -15.87
N ILE A 7 4.54 -28.81 -16.62
CA ILE A 7 3.55 -27.73 -16.64
C ILE A 7 2.83 -27.65 -15.30
N SER A 8 2.47 -28.80 -14.72
CA SER A 8 1.84 -28.86 -13.40
C SER A 8 2.75 -28.26 -12.33
N GLU A 9 4.05 -28.57 -12.38
CA GLU A 9 5.04 -27.98 -11.47
C GLU A 9 5.16 -26.47 -11.68
N MET A 10 5.18 -26.00 -12.92
CA MET A 10 5.25 -24.56 -13.23
C MET A 10 4.02 -23.81 -12.72
N LEU A 11 2.83 -24.39 -12.88
CA LEU A 11 1.59 -23.81 -12.38
C LEU A 11 1.57 -23.75 -10.85
N SER A 12 2.07 -24.79 -10.20
CA SER A 12 2.19 -24.85 -8.75
C SER A 12 3.14 -23.77 -8.23
N GLN A 13 4.30 -23.59 -8.87
CA GLN A 13 5.26 -22.56 -8.53
C GLN A 13 4.69 -21.15 -8.74
N ALA A 14 3.96 -20.93 -9.83
CA ALA A 14 3.33 -19.67 -10.10
C ALA A 14 2.29 -19.33 -9.03
N GLY A 15 1.50 -20.32 -8.58
CA GLY A 15 0.55 -20.16 -7.49
C GLY A 15 1.22 -19.81 -6.18
N GLN A 16 2.33 -20.47 -5.86
CA GLN A 16 3.12 -20.19 -4.65
C GLN A 16 3.70 -18.77 -4.69
N MET A 17 4.22 -18.34 -5.84
CA MET A 17 4.74 -16.97 -6.00
C MET A 17 3.65 -15.95 -5.81
N GLN A 18 2.46 -16.19 -6.34
CA GLN A 18 1.32 -15.29 -6.18
C GLN A 18 0.90 -15.16 -4.72
N GLU A 19 0.86 -16.28 -3.99
CA GLU A 19 0.57 -16.28 -2.56
C GLU A 19 1.62 -15.50 -1.78
N GLU A 20 2.90 -15.66 -2.11
CA GLU A 20 3.98 -14.95 -1.46
C GLU A 20 3.91 -13.45 -1.72
N VAL A 21 3.59 -13.04 -2.94
CA VAL A 21 3.38 -11.62 -3.28
C VAL A 21 2.24 -11.04 -2.47
N GLN A 22 1.10 -11.75 -2.41
CA GLN A 22 -0.05 -11.29 -1.62
C GLN A 22 0.30 -11.16 -0.15
N ARG A 23 1.04 -12.11 0.40
CA ARG A 23 1.48 -12.07 1.78
C ARG A 23 2.39 -10.86 2.04
N LYS A 24 3.37 -10.63 1.17
CA LYS A 24 4.29 -9.49 1.30
C LYS A 24 3.55 -8.17 1.19
N LEU A 25 2.59 -8.05 0.29
CA LEU A 25 1.78 -6.85 0.17
C LEU A 25 0.98 -6.59 1.45
N GLY A 26 0.41 -7.64 2.04
CA GLY A 26 -0.32 -7.51 3.30
C GLY A 26 0.56 -7.11 4.47
N GLU A 27 1.83 -7.53 4.49
CA GLU A 27 2.80 -7.20 5.53
C GLU A 27 3.47 -5.84 5.30
N THR A 28 3.42 -5.32 4.09
CA THR A 28 3.99 -4.02 3.76
C THR A 28 3.09 -2.92 4.31
N VAL A 29 3.61 -2.10 5.20
CA VAL A 29 2.86 -1.04 5.86
C VAL A 29 3.43 0.31 5.47
N VAL A 30 2.55 1.21 5.05
CA VAL A 30 2.89 2.59 4.72
C VAL A 30 2.06 3.53 5.59
N GLU A 31 2.58 4.71 5.84
CA GLU A 31 1.94 5.71 6.68
C GLU A 31 2.02 7.08 6.02
N ALA A 32 0.94 7.83 6.09
CA ALA A 32 0.88 9.19 5.57
C ALA A 32 0.09 10.07 6.50
N SER A 33 0.49 11.33 6.59
CA SER A 33 -0.14 12.30 7.47
C SER A 33 -0.58 13.53 6.68
N SER A 34 -1.56 14.22 7.21
CA SER A 34 -2.02 15.53 6.73
C SER A 34 -2.19 16.50 7.87
N GLY A 35 -2.23 17.80 7.56
CA GLY A 35 -2.41 18.84 8.56
C GLY A 35 -1.30 18.91 9.61
N GLY A 36 -0.04 18.65 9.20
CA GLY A 36 1.09 18.70 10.14
C GLY A 36 1.06 17.58 11.17
N GLY A 37 0.46 16.44 10.85
CA GLY A 37 0.34 15.31 11.77
C GLY A 37 -1.01 15.22 12.46
N ALA A 38 -1.95 16.09 12.12
CA ALA A 38 -3.28 16.06 12.72
C ALA A 38 -4.02 14.76 12.42
N VAL A 39 -3.86 14.23 11.23
CA VAL A 39 -4.46 12.95 10.80
C VAL A 39 -3.36 12.10 10.19
N THR A 40 -3.29 10.84 10.61
CA THR A 40 -2.35 9.86 10.09
C THR A 40 -3.11 8.61 9.66
N ALA A 41 -2.88 8.19 8.42
CA ALA A 41 -3.46 6.97 7.86
C ALA A 41 -2.38 5.93 7.69
N THR A 42 -2.65 4.72 8.14
CA THR A 42 -1.76 3.55 7.98
C THR A 42 -2.43 2.56 7.04
N MET A 43 -1.73 2.15 6.02
CA MET A 43 -2.26 1.32 4.95
C MET A 43 -1.26 0.21 4.60
N ASN A 44 -1.76 -0.94 4.14
CA ASN A 44 -0.87 -1.99 3.64
C ASN A 44 -0.71 -1.90 2.12
N GLY A 45 0.13 -2.78 1.56
CA GLY A 45 0.38 -2.80 0.12
C GLY A 45 -0.82 -3.22 -0.71
N LYS A 46 -1.82 -3.82 -0.10
CA LYS A 46 -3.09 -4.14 -0.76
C LYS A 46 -4.06 -2.96 -0.79
N LYS A 47 -3.63 -1.81 -0.31
CA LYS A 47 -4.43 -0.59 -0.19
C LYS A 47 -5.60 -0.73 0.80
N GLU A 48 -5.42 -1.57 1.79
CA GLU A 48 -6.36 -1.67 2.90
C GLU A 48 -5.97 -0.66 3.97
N LEU A 49 -6.91 0.15 4.40
CA LEU A 49 -6.70 1.09 5.50
C LEU A 49 -6.71 0.30 6.80
N LEU A 50 -5.56 0.24 7.47
CA LEU A 50 -5.39 -0.53 8.71
C LEU A 50 -5.71 0.29 9.95
N ARG A 51 -5.40 1.58 9.91
CA ARG A 51 -5.57 2.46 11.04
C ARG A 51 -5.71 3.91 10.58
N LEU A 52 -6.60 4.62 11.24
CA LEU A 52 -6.71 6.07 11.10
C LEU A 52 -6.51 6.66 12.48
N ARG A 53 -5.53 7.56 12.61
CA ARG A 53 -5.24 8.23 13.86
C ARG A 53 -5.51 9.71 13.72
N ILE A 54 -6.24 10.26 14.66
CA ILE A 54 -6.50 11.70 14.75
C ILE A 54 -5.82 12.19 16.02
N ASP A 55 -4.97 13.20 15.89
CA ASP A 55 -4.29 13.78 17.05
C ASP A 55 -5.33 14.43 17.97
N PRO A 56 -5.37 14.06 19.25
CA PRO A 56 -6.32 14.65 20.19
C PRO A 56 -6.24 16.17 20.26
N SER A 57 -5.06 16.74 20.10
CA SER A 57 -4.89 18.21 20.12
C SER A 57 -5.60 18.87 18.95
N ALA A 58 -5.67 18.21 17.81
CA ALA A 58 -6.41 18.72 16.66
C ALA A 58 -7.90 18.74 16.92
N VAL A 59 -8.43 17.74 17.61
CA VAL A 59 -9.86 17.67 17.98
C VAL A 59 -10.20 18.73 19.01
N ILE A 60 -9.35 18.94 19.99
CA ILE A 60 -9.57 19.94 21.06
C ILE A 60 -9.66 21.34 20.48
N SER A 61 -8.90 21.64 19.43
CA SER A 61 -8.92 22.94 18.78
C SER A 61 -10.16 23.19 17.92
N LEU A 62 -10.97 22.15 17.65
CA LEU A 62 -12.18 22.28 16.84
C LEU A 62 -13.33 22.83 17.69
N SER A 63 -14.03 23.84 17.14
CA SER A 63 -15.19 24.44 17.82
C SER A 63 -16.48 23.66 17.62
N GLY A 64 -16.44 22.62 16.79
CA GLY A 64 -17.61 21.80 16.45
C GLY A 64 -18.52 22.42 15.39
N ASN A 65 -18.12 23.55 14.80
CA ASN A 65 -18.89 24.14 13.70
C ASN A 65 -18.67 23.37 12.41
N GLN A 66 -19.51 23.60 11.42
CA GLN A 66 -19.49 22.88 10.15
C GLN A 66 -18.17 23.05 9.41
N THR A 67 -17.58 24.24 9.43
CA THR A 67 -16.30 24.52 8.77
C THR A 67 -15.17 23.67 9.35
N ASP A 68 -15.13 23.54 10.67
CA ASP A 68 -14.11 22.73 11.35
C ASP A 68 -14.28 21.24 11.04
N VAL A 69 -15.52 20.76 10.97
CA VAL A 69 -15.82 19.37 10.61
C VAL A 69 -15.39 19.10 9.17
N GLU A 70 -15.71 19.99 8.24
CA GLU A 70 -15.31 19.87 6.84
C GLU A 70 -13.79 19.87 6.69
N MET A 71 -13.10 20.70 7.45
CA MET A 71 -11.64 20.72 7.45
C MET A 71 -11.07 19.37 7.90
N LEU A 72 -11.62 18.79 8.96
CA LEU A 72 -11.21 17.49 9.45
C LEU A 72 -11.46 16.39 8.40
N GLU A 73 -12.63 16.42 7.77
CA GLU A 73 -12.96 15.47 6.70
C GLU A 73 -11.96 15.55 5.56
N ASN A 74 -11.59 16.77 5.14
CA ASN A 74 -10.60 16.98 4.09
C ASN A 74 -9.21 16.48 4.48
N LEU A 75 -8.83 16.67 5.74
CA LEU A 75 -7.55 16.15 6.26
C LEU A 75 -7.54 14.62 6.24
N ILE A 76 -8.64 13.99 6.58
CA ILE A 76 -8.78 12.53 6.53
C ILE A 76 -8.63 12.04 5.09
N VAL A 77 -9.35 12.65 4.16
CA VAL A 77 -9.28 12.30 2.73
C VAL A 77 -7.85 12.46 2.22
N GLY A 78 -7.18 13.56 2.57
CA GLY A 78 -5.80 13.80 2.17
C GLY A 78 -4.84 12.75 2.69
N ALA A 79 -4.93 12.38 3.96
CA ALA A 79 -4.07 11.37 4.57
C ALA A 79 -4.30 9.99 3.93
N VAL A 80 -5.54 9.60 3.73
CA VAL A 80 -5.88 8.29 3.13
C VAL A 80 -5.40 8.22 1.68
N ASN A 81 -5.62 9.27 0.90
CA ASN A 81 -5.18 9.29 -0.50
C ASN A 81 -3.65 9.26 -0.61
N GLU A 82 -2.94 9.98 0.24
CA GLU A 82 -1.49 9.96 0.25
C GLU A 82 -0.96 8.58 0.68
N ALA A 83 -1.58 7.95 1.66
CA ALA A 83 -1.24 6.58 2.04
C ALA A 83 -1.45 5.62 0.86
N GLY A 84 -2.53 5.81 0.09
CA GLY A 84 -2.77 5.03 -1.12
C GLY A 84 -1.68 5.19 -2.16
N HIS A 85 -1.18 6.41 -2.38
CA HIS A 85 -0.06 6.66 -3.28
C HIS A 85 1.21 5.96 -2.81
N LYS A 86 1.50 6.02 -1.50
CA LYS A 86 2.66 5.33 -0.93
C LYS A 86 2.52 3.82 -1.05
N ALA A 87 1.32 3.28 -0.89
CA ALA A 87 1.07 1.85 -1.09
C ALA A 87 1.34 1.46 -2.54
N ASP A 88 0.90 2.25 -3.51
CA ASP A 88 1.17 2.01 -4.93
C ASP A 88 2.67 2.03 -5.23
N GLU A 89 3.42 2.97 -4.65
CA GLU A 89 4.87 3.02 -4.80
C GLU A 89 5.55 1.80 -4.18
N ALA A 90 5.09 1.35 -3.02
CA ALA A 90 5.62 0.16 -2.37
C ALA A 90 5.38 -1.09 -3.21
N ILE A 91 4.21 -1.20 -3.82
CA ILE A 91 3.89 -2.30 -4.74
C ILE A 91 4.83 -2.25 -5.95
N LYS A 92 4.97 -1.09 -6.55
CA LYS A 92 5.84 -0.87 -7.72
C LYS A 92 7.28 -1.26 -7.42
N ASN A 93 7.79 -0.82 -6.26
CA ASN A 93 9.16 -1.14 -5.84
C ASN A 93 9.34 -2.63 -5.59
N SER A 94 8.33 -3.29 -5.00
CA SER A 94 8.36 -4.74 -4.79
C SER A 94 8.40 -5.51 -6.10
N VAL A 95 7.58 -5.10 -7.08
CA VAL A 95 7.54 -5.73 -8.40
C VAL A 95 8.87 -5.52 -9.12
N GLN A 96 9.42 -4.31 -9.07
CA GLN A 96 10.73 -4.02 -9.69
C GLN A 96 11.85 -4.83 -9.03
N GLY A 97 11.82 -4.99 -7.71
CA GLY A 97 12.78 -5.82 -7.00
C GLY A 97 12.72 -7.27 -7.42
N MET A 98 11.52 -7.80 -7.62
CA MET A 98 11.32 -9.16 -8.09
C MET A 98 11.80 -9.33 -9.53
N LEU A 99 11.49 -8.38 -10.41
CA LEU A 99 11.95 -8.38 -11.80
C LEU A 99 13.47 -8.19 -11.90
N GLY A 100 14.07 -7.41 -11.01
CA GLY A 100 15.51 -7.22 -10.94
C GLY A 100 16.27 -8.49 -10.58
N GLY A 101 15.63 -9.40 -9.83
CA GLY A 101 16.19 -10.71 -9.52
C GLY A 101 16.07 -11.72 -10.66
N LEU A 102 15.18 -11.43 -11.61
CA LEU A 102 15.02 -12.22 -12.82
C LEU A 102 15.81 -11.55 -13.94
N LYS A 103 17.01 -12.01 -14.19
CA LYS A 103 17.81 -11.50 -15.31
C LYS A 103 17.11 -11.84 -16.62
N ILE A 104 16.23 -10.99 -17.07
CA ILE A 104 15.56 -11.17 -18.36
C ILE A 104 16.40 -10.46 -19.42
N PRO A 105 16.99 -11.19 -20.39
CA PRO A 105 17.75 -10.56 -21.47
C PRO A 105 16.87 -9.59 -22.26
N GLY A 106 17.35 -8.36 -22.44
CA GLY A 106 16.67 -7.35 -23.23
C GLY A 106 15.84 -6.34 -22.42
N LEU A 107 15.65 -6.53 -21.12
CA LEU A 107 14.95 -5.57 -20.26
C LEU A 107 15.89 -4.53 -19.62
N ASN A 108 17.17 -4.77 -19.68
CA ASN A 108 18.19 -3.83 -19.22
C ASN A 108 18.78 -3.09 -20.42
N ALA A 109 18.07 -2.14 -20.89
CA ALA A 109 18.63 -1.24 -21.90
C ALA A 109 19.27 -0.04 -21.21
#